data_6b6a25dd5a8cd48726e8cd6e0d072d8d
#
_entry.id   6b6a25dd5a8cd48726e8cd6e0d072d8d
#
_cell.length_a   1.000
_cell.length_b   1.000
_cell.length_c   1.000
_cell.angle_alpha   90.00
_cell.angle_beta   90.00
_cell.angle_gamma   90.00
#
_symmetry.space_group_name_H-M   'P 1'
#
loop_
_entity.id
_entity.type
_entity.pdbx_description
1 polymer ?
#
loop_
_entity_poly.entity_id
_entity_poly.type
_entity_poly.pdbx_seq_one_letter_code
_entity_poly.pdbx_strand_id
1 'polypeptide(L)'
;MKLVAILGGGPAGAFAAERLASAGLRTVLLDEKLAWEKPCGGGLTYKAYDKYPFLLDNDTPKRLVRLTRLAASGAGAAGMRLRQPMVIYSRYELNRMLLQRAERAGAQIEQARVLSLDRAGGRWRLTTKHGALEADFCIVATGARNPLRGVGTKLTAADTMLALGYYVPQEQDHVDIQFLPNLEGYIWVFPRRGHLSVGICGRGEPARQLRTRLEAYMQEKGISWRNATFYSHVLPSLAKPAWSRNRVAGQGWLAVGDAAGLVDPITGEGLYYAIRSGDLASQVVLSEAHPPEEKPHAYRTLLNRDFAADLEFGSALAGRLFRDRCLFASVPQRMVQFMRESPRFNGVVQDLFAGTQGYVGLKARLLRNLHGTLLEIVMNFLFSRLVPGET
;
A
#
# COMPACT_ATOMS: atom_id res chain seq x y z
N MET A 1 13.14 -3.10 29.26
CA MET A 1 12.10 -3.87 28.52
C MET A 1 12.61 -5.29 28.36
N LYS A 2 11.86 -6.30 28.82
CA LYS A 2 12.31 -7.70 28.80
C LYS A 2 11.80 -8.48 27.58
N LEU A 3 10.57 -8.19 27.13
CA LEU A 3 9.93 -8.87 25.99
C LEU A 3 9.04 -7.93 25.18
N VAL A 4 9.21 -7.92 23.88
CA VAL A 4 8.31 -7.26 22.92
C VAL A 4 7.53 -8.33 22.16
N ALA A 5 6.20 -8.22 22.18
CA ALA A 5 5.32 -9.07 21.38
C ALA A 5 4.87 -8.34 20.11
N ILE A 6 4.96 -9.03 18.97
CA ILE A 6 4.51 -8.52 17.67
C ILE A 6 3.30 -9.33 17.22
N LEU A 7 2.20 -8.64 16.99
CA LEU A 7 0.89 -9.24 16.73
C LEU A 7 0.58 -9.13 15.24
N GLY A 8 1.00 -10.15 14.48
CA GLY A 8 0.85 -10.26 13.04
C GLY A 8 2.18 -10.32 12.27
N GLY A 9 2.34 -11.32 11.40
CA GLY A 9 3.54 -11.62 10.60
C GLY A 9 3.52 -11.05 9.18
N GLY A 10 2.69 -10.03 8.91
CA GLY A 10 2.73 -9.29 7.66
C GLY A 10 4.03 -8.45 7.53
N PRO A 11 4.21 -7.73 6.40
CA PRO A 11 5.45 -6.98 6.14
C PRO A 11 5.86 -6.03 7.27
N ALA A 12 4.90 -5.37 7.91
CA ALA A 12 5.16 -4.45 9.01
C ALA A 12 5.70 -5.17 10.26
N GLY A 13 5.02 -6.25 10.68
CA GLY A 13 5.40 -6.99 11.89
C GLY A 13 6.68 -7.78 11.70
N ALA A 14 6.84 -8.45 10.54
CA ALA A 14 8.06 -9.20 10.26
C ALA A 14 9.29 -8.28 10.22
N PHE A 15 9.19 -7.10 9.60
CA PHE A 15 10.30 -6.16 9.57
C PHE A 15 10.58 -5.55 10.96
N ALA A 16 9.54 -5.22 11.74
CA ALA A 16 9.72 -4.79 13.12
C ALA A 16 10.39 -5.87 13.98
N ALA A 17 10.03 -7.14 13.80
CA ALA A 17 10.65 -8.26 14.50
C ALA A 17 12.15 -8.39 14.17
N GLU A 18 12.51 -8.30 12.89
CA GLU A 18 13.91 -8.29 12.46
C GLU A 18 14.68 -7.16 13.15
N ARG A 19 14.15 -5.92 13.11
CA ARG A 19 14.85 -4.75 13.67
C ARG A 19 15.05 -4.85 15.19
N LEU A 20 14.03 -5.29 15.92
CA LEU A 20 14.10 -5.40 17.38
C LEU A 20 15.00 -6.54 17.82
N ALA A 21 14.90 -7.71 17.18
CA ALA A 21 15.73 -8.86 17.48
C ALA A 21 17.20 -8.61 17.13
N SER A 22 17.50 -7.99 15.96
CA SER A 22 18.87 -7.58 15.60
C SER A 22 19.51 -6.63 16.59
N ALA A 23 18.71 -5.85 17.33
CA ALA A 23 19.18 -4.96 18.39
C ALA A 23 19.27 -5.66 19.77
N GLY A 24 19.10 -6.99 19.82
CA GLY A 24 19.23 -7.78 21.05
C GLY A 24 17.98 -7.78 21.95
N LEU A 25 16.85 -7.22 21.52
CA LEU A 25 15.63 -7.31 22.31
C LEU A 25 14.97 -8.68 22.13
N ARG A 26 14.58 -9.31 23.23
CA ARG A 26 13.75 -10.52 23.17
C ARG A 26 12.44 -10.20 22.49
N THR A 27 12.22 -10.80 21.32
CA THR A 27 11.10 -10.50 20.43
C THR A 27 10.34 -11.77 20.07
N VAL A 28 9.04 -11.79 20.28
CA VAL A 28 8.14 -12.89 19.86
C VAL A 28 7.13 -12.34 18.87
N LEU A 29 7.05 -12.95 17.70
CA LEU A 29 6.07 -12.64 16.67
C LEU A 29 5.01 -13.75 16.64
N LEU A 30 3.73 -13.36 16.76
CA LEU A 30 2.60 -14.29 16.70
C LEU A 30 1.75 -13.97 15.46
N ASP A 31 1.53 -14.95 14.59
CA ASP A 31 0.64 -14.84 13.44
C ASP A 31 -0.06 -16.18 13.16
N GLU A 32 -1.33 -16.12 12.81
CA GLU A 32 -2.15 -17.30 12.55
C GLU A 32 -1.73 -18.06 11.28
N LYS A 33 -1.26 -17.33 10.26
CA LYS A 33 -1.03 -17.86 8.91
C LYS A 33 0.42 -17.82 8.47
N LEU A 34 1.21 -16.96 9.08
CA LEU A 34 2.59 -16.63 8.68
C LEU A 34 2.68 -16.21 7.21
N ALA A 35 3.48 -16.92 6.39
CA ALA A 35 3.55 -16.65 4.96
C ALA A 35 2.34 -17.26 4.25
N TRP A 36 1.54 -16.42 3.60
CA TRP A 36 0.40 -16.84 2.78
C TRP A 36 0.14 -15.83 1.65
N GLU A 37 -0.61 -16.25 0.63
CA GLU A 37 -0.93 -15.39 -0.50
C GLU A 37 -2.08 -14.43 -0.14
N LYS A 38 -1.72 -13.34 0.56
CA LYS A 38 -2.67 -12.27 0.90
C LYS A 38 -3.08 -11.52 -0.37
N PRO A 39 -4.38 -11.24 -0.58
CA PRO A 39 -4.86 -10.42 -1.70
C PRO A 39 -4.11 -9.08 -1.82
N CYS A 40 -3.46 -8.85 -2.97
CA CYS A 40 -2.65 -7.65 -3.23
C CYS A 40 -2.18 -7.64 -4.69
N GLY A 41 -1.84 -6.49 -5.26
CA GLY A 41 -1.04 -6.40 -6.49
C GLY A 41 0.38 -6.95 -6.33
N GLY A 42 0.98 -6.71 -5.18
CA GLY A 42 2.35 -7.16 -4.84
C GLY A 42 3.45 -6.21 -5.30
N GLY A 43 3.08 -5.05 -5.84
CA GLY A 43 4.04 -4.06 -6.35
C GLY A 43 4.70 -3.26 -5.24
N LEU A 44 6.02 -3.10 -5.36
CA LEU A 44 6.86 -2.20 -4.58
C LEU A 44 7.45 -1.17 -5.54
N THR A 45 7.22 0.09 -5.25
CA THR A 45 7.72 1.21 -6.06
C THR A 45 9.19 1.51 -5.73
N TYR A 46 9.83 2.37 -6.53
CA TYR A 46 11.23 2.75 -6.35
C TYR A 46 11.56 3.18 -4.93
N LYS A 47 10.73 4.04 -4.32
CA LYS A 47 10.96 4.53 -2.95
C LYS A 47 11.14 3.40 -1.91
N ALA A 48 10.53 2.23 -2.15
CA ALA A 48 10.60 1.11 -1.21
C ALA A 48 11.98 0.47 -1.18
N TYR A 49 12.54 0.17 -2.34
CA TYR A 49 13.86 -0.48 -2.41
C TYR A 49 15.03 0.51 -2.44
N ASP A 50 14.79 1.78 -2.77
CA ASP A 50 15.74 2.86 -2.52
C ASP A 50 16.01 3.01 -1.01
N LYS A 51 14.94 2.93 -0.21
CA LYS A 51 15.05 2.98 1.26
C LYS A 51 15.52 1.66 1.87
N TYR A 52 15.11 0.53 1.28
CA TYR A 52 15.40 -0.82 1.76
C TYR A 52 15.93 -1.69 0.60
N PRO A 53 17.23 -1.58 0.24
CA PRO A 53 17.81 -2.25 -0.93
C PRO A 53 17.58 -3.75 -0.95
N PHE A 54 17.52 -4.41 0.20
CA PHE A 54 17.22 -5.84 0.30
C PHE A 54 15.89 -6.26 -0.35
N LEU A 55 14.96 -5.34 -0.61
CA LEU A 55 13.72 -5.61 -1.34
C LEU A 55 13.95 -5.83 -2.84
N LEU A 56 15.06 -5.37 -3.38
CA LEU A 56 15.50 -5.62 -4.75
C LEU A 56 16.61 -6.68 -4.78
N ASP A 57 17.63 -6.53 -3.93
CA ASP A 57 18.87 -7.32 -3.92
C ASP A 57 18.68 -8.59 -3.08
N ASN A 58 18.02 -9.57 -3.65
CA ASN A 58 17.78 -10.89 -3.05
C ASN A 58 17.35 -11.90 -4.12
N ASP A 59 17.43 -13.21 -3.80
CA ASP A 59 17.11 -14.32 -4.70
C ASP A 59 15.61 -14.72 -4.67
N THR A 60 14.78 -14.07 -3.86
CA THR A 60 13.36 -14.38 -3.78
C THR A 60 12.68 -14.13 -5.12
N PRO A 61 11.84 -15.07 -5.62
CA PRO A 61 11.14 -14.92 -6.89
C PRO A 61 10.33 -13.63 -6.98
N LYS A 62 10.64 -12.81 -7.99
CA LYS A 62 10.00 -11.51 -8.26
C LYS A 62 9.98 -11.19 -9.75
N ARG A 63 9.16 -10.22 -10.16
CA ARG A 63 9.23 -9.60 -11.48
C ARG A 63 9.68 -8.15 -11.38
N LEU A 64 10.47 -7.73 -12.35
CA LEU A 64 10.87 -6.33 -12.52
C LEU A 64 10.14 -5.77 -13.74
N VAL A 65 9.31 -4.74 -13.53
CA VAL A 65 8.45 -4.18 -14.57
C VAL A 65 8.74 -2.70 -14.74
N ARG A 66 9.07 -2.29 -15.97
CA ARG A 66 9.31 -0.88 -16.32
C ARG A 66 8.16 -0.22 -17.07
N LEU A 67 7.30 -1.02 -17.69
CA LEU A 67 6.16 -0.49 -18.43
C LEU A 67 4.92 -0.45 -17.55
N THR A 68 4.28 0.70 -17.50
CA THR A 68 2.99 0.89 -16.83
C THR A 68 2.06 1.62 -17.77
N ARG A 69 0.83 1.18 -17.86
CA ARG A 69 -0.21 1.79 -18.65
C ARG A 69 -1.35 2.26 -17.75
N LEU A 70 -1.63 3.55 -17.82
CA LEU A 70 -2.78 4.15 -17.16
C LEU A 70 -3.87 4.40 -18.20
N ALA A 71 -5.07 3.91 -17.94
CA ALA A 71 -6.21 4.09 -18.83
C ALA A 71 -7.41 4.64 -18.08
N ALA A 72 -8.25 5.39 -18.79
CA ALA A 72 -9.54 5.87 -18.27
C ALA A 72 -10.60 5.71 -19.35
N SER A 73 -11.81 5.27 -18.98
CA SER A 73 -12.91 5.10 -19.92
C SER A 73 -13.20 6.41 -20.66
N GLY A 74 -13.23 6.36 -22.01
CA GLY A 74 -13.42 7.54 -22.86
C GLY A 74 -12.19 8.43 -23.07
N ALA A 75 -11.01 8.07 -22.52
CA ALA A 75 -9.76 8.81 -22.72
C ALA A 75 -8.64 7.96 -23.35
N GLY A 76 -8.88 6.65 -23.53
CA GLY A 76 -7.85 5.73 -23.98
C GLY A 76 -6.82 5.40 -22.91
N ALA A 77 -5.58 5.14 -23.30
CA ALA A 77 -4.49 4.78 -22.41
C ALA A 77 -3.24 5.62 -22.67
N ALA A 78 -2.48 5.90 -21.60
CA ALA A 78 -1.16 6.52 -21.63
C ALA A 78 -0.11 5.55 -21.08
N GLY A 79 0.95 5.32 -21.83
CA GLY A 79 2.10 4.51 -21.37
C GLY A 79 3.10 5.37 -20.60
N MET A 80 3.72 4.73 -19.61
CA MET A 80 4.88 5.26 -18.90
C MET A 80 5.99 4.21 -18.90
N ARG A 81 7.20 4.62 -19.27
CA ARG A 81 8.39 3.80 -19.03
C ARG A 81 9.09 4.31 -17.78
N LEU A 82 8.94 3.58 -16.70
CA LEU A 82 9.53 3.93 -15.41
C LEU A 82 11.06 3.98 -15.51
N ARG A 83 11.68 5.01 -14.95
CA ARG A 83 13.15 5.14 -14.88
C ARG A 83 13.75 4.00 -14.06
N GLN A 84 13.11 3.65 -12.97
CA GLN A 84 13.46 2.51 -12.13
C GLN A 84 12.30 1.50 -12.13
N PRO A 85 12.57 0.18 -12.18
CA PRO A 85 11.52 -0.81 -12.29
C PRO A 85 10.64 -0.85 -11.03
N MET A 86 9.38 -1.20 -11.19
CA MET A 86 8.56 -1.69 -10.09
C MET A 86 8.97 -3.14 -9.80
N VAL A 87 9.15 -3.47 -8.53
CA VAL A 87 9.42 -4.84 -8.08
C VAL A 87 8.10 -5.49 -7.67
N ILE A 88 7.72 -6.59 -8.29
CA ILE A 88 6.45 -7.26 -8.04
C ILE A 88 6.70 -8.66 -7.47
N TYR A 89 6.20 -8.87 -6.25
CA TYR A 89 6.25 -10.14 -5.54
C TYR A 89 4.87 -10.80 -5.47
N SER A 90 4.83 -12.12 -5.37
CA SER A 90 3.72 -12.75 -4.67
C SER A 90 3.80 -12.40 -3.18
N ARG A 91 2.65 -12.31 -2.52
CA ARG A 91 2.65 -11.98 -1.09
C ARG A 91 3.19 -13.11 -0.23
N TYR A 92 3.02 -14.35 -0.69
CA TYR A 92 3.65 -15.51 -0.06
C TYR A 92 5.17 -15.36 -0.02
N GLU A 93 5.79 -15.11 -1.17
CA GLU A 93 7.24 -14.99 -1.29
C GLU A 93 7.80 -13.80 -0.51
N LEU A 94 7.17 -12.63 -0.60
CA LEU A 94 7.59 -11.46 0.16
C LEU A 94 7.48 -11.69 1.67
N ASN A 95 6.36 -12.24 2.15
CA ASN A 95 6.17 -12.48 3.57
C ASN A 95 7.13 -13.57 4.09
N ARG A 96 7.35 -14.64 3.31
CA ARG A 96 8.30 -15.71 3.64
C ARG A 96 9.71 -15.13 3.81
N MET A 97 10.16 -14.33 2.88
CA MET A 97 11.48 -13.67 2.94
C MET A 97 11.61 -12.81 4.19
N LEU A 98 10.62 -11.97 4.49
CA LEU A 98 10.66 -11.08 5.66
C LEU A 98 10.62 -11.84 6.99
N LEU A 99 9.83 -12.91 7.08
CA LEU A 99 9.79 -13.77 8.28
C LEU A 99 11.12 -14.51 8.49
N GLN A 100 11.72 -15.04 7.42
CA GLN A 100 13.03 -15.68 7.50
C GLN A 100 14.13 -14.70 7.95
N ARG A 101 14.06 -13.44 7.54
CA ARG A 101 14.97 -12.39 8.01
C ARG A 101 14.80 -12.12 9.51
N ALA A 102 13.55 -12.04 9.97
CA ALA A 102 13.25 -11.87 11.40
C ALA A 102 13.75 -13.06 12.24
N GLU A 103 13.55 -14.29 11.79
CA GLU A 103 14.02 -15.51 12.44
C GLU A 103 15.55 -15.56 12.51
N ARG A 104 16.25 -15.26 11.41
CA ARG A 104 17.74 -15.17 11.38
C ARG A 104 18.28 -14.08 12.31
N ALA A 105 17.52 -13.01 12.53
CA ALA A 105 17.86 -11.97 13.48
C ALA A 105 17.64 -12.36 14.95
N GLY A 106 17.06 -13.55 15.21
CA GLY A 106 16.80 -14.06 16.55
C GLY A 106 15.39 -13.82 17.08
N ALA A 107 14.44 -13.36 16.25
CA ALA A 107 13.05 -13.28 16.64
C ALA A 107 12.43 -14.68 16.76
N GLN A 108 11.73 -14.96 17.84
CA GLN A 108 10.92 -16.17 17.99
C GLN A 108 9.63 -15.99 17.18
N ILE A 109 9.36 -16.90 16.24
CA ILE A 109 8.16 -16.86 15.40
C ILE A 109 7.23 -17.98 15.83
N GLU A 110 6.00 -17.63 16.21
CA GLU A 110 4.97 -18.57 16.64
C GLU A 110 3.75 -18.49 15.72
N GLN A 111 3.35 -19.64 15.20
CA GLN A 111 2.09 -19.78 14.46
C GLN A 111 0.92 -19.84 15.43
N ALA A 112 0.48 -18.69 15.89
CA ALA A 112 -0.59 -18.57 16.86
C ALA A 112 -1.44 -17.33 16.61
N ARG A 113 -2.75 -17.46 16.82
CA ARG A 113 -3.68 -16.32 16.80
C ARG A 113 -3.83 -15.74 18.18
N VAL A 114 -3.56 -14.45 18.33
CA VAL A 114 -3.89 -13.71 19.57
C VAL A 114 -5.39 -13.43 19.58
N LEU A 115 -6.06 -13.92 20.63
CA LEU A 115 -7.51 -13.82 20.81
C LEU A 115 -7.90 -12.60 21.63
N SER A 116 -7.13 -12.29 22.68
CA SER A 116 -7.31 -11.08 23.50
C SER A 116 -5.96 -10.49 23.90
N LEU A 117 -6.01 -9.21 24.28
CA LEU A 117 -4.89 -8.44 24.75
C LEU A 117 -5.36 -7.58 25.92
N ASP A 118 -4.90 -7.90 27.13
CA ASP A 118 -5.35 -7.31 28.37
C ASP A 118 -4.18 -6.73 29.18
N ARG A 119 -4.42 -5.71 29.98
CA ARG A 119 -3.41 -5.16 30.91
C ARG A 119 -3.48 -5.90 32.24
N ALA A 120 -2.34 -6.42 32.68
CA ALA A 120 -2.19 -7.12 33.94
C ALA A 120 -0.86 -6.72 34.59
N GLY A 121 -0.88 -6.13 35.79
CA GLY A 121 0.33 -5.80 36.53
C GLY A 121 1.31 -4.87 35.79
N GLY A 122 0.81 -3.93 35.01
CA GLY A 122 1.64 -3.03 34.19
C GLY A 122 2.16 -3.63 32.89
N ARG A 123 1.97 -4.93 32.65
CA ARG A 123 2.36 -5.67 31.45
C ARG A 123 1.16 -6.01 30.58
N TRP A 124 1.41 -6.45 29.37
CA TRP A 124 0.40 -6.98 28.46
C TRP A 124 0.30 -8.50 28.61
N ARG A 125 -0.90 -9.01 28.78
CA ARG A 125 -1.23 -10.44 28.73
C ARG A 125 -1.93 -10.73 27.41
N LEU A 126 -1.25 -11.54 26.59
CA LEU A 126 -1.74 -12.02 25.29
C LEU A 126 -2.32 -13.42 25.49
N THR A 127 -3.58 -13.63 25.14
CA THR A 127 -4.20 -14.96 25.18
C THR A 127 -4.26 -15.54 23.78
N THR A 128 -3.81 -16.79 23.63
CA THR A 128 -3.91 -17.59 22.43
C THR A 128 -4.67 -18.89 22.72
N LYS A 129 -4.93 -19.72 21.72
CA LYS A 129 -5.48 -21.07 21.94
C LYS A 129 -4.50 -22.01 22.66
N HIS A 130 -3.22 -21.69 22.67
CA HIS A 130 -2.15 -22.54 23.24
C HIS A 130 -1.68 -22.06 24.62
N GLY A 131 -2.29 -21.02 25.17
CA GLY A 131 -1.93 -20.44 26.46
C GLY A 131 -1.83 -18.93 26.43
N ALA A 132 -1.21 -18.38 27.47
CA ALA A 132 -1.02 -16.95 27.62
C ALA A 132 0.47 -16.59 27.65
N LEU A 133 0.80 -15.45 27.05
CA LEU A 133 2.14 -14.85 27.05
C LEU A 133 2.06 -13.47 27.69
N GLU A 134 3.06 -13.10 28.50
CA GLU A 134 3.18 -11.74 29.02
C GLU A 134 4.29 -10.98 28.31
N ALA A 135 3.99 -9.74 27.87
CA ALA A 135 4.94 -8.85 27.23
C ALA A 135 4.96 -7.46 27.88
N ASP A 136 6.11 -6.81 27.83
CA ASP A 136 6.23 -5.44 28.34
C ASP A 136 5.72 -4.42 27.32
N PHE A 137 5.82 -4.74 26.05
CA PHE A 137 5.41 -3.87 24.94
C PHE A 137 4.82 -4.67 23.77
N CYS A 138 3.89 -4.07 23.04
CA CYS A 138 3.26 -4.71 21.87
C CYS A 138 3.41 -3.88 20.60
N ILE A 139 3.76 -4.52 19.50
CA ILE A 139 3.61 -3.98 18.13
C ILE A 139 2.38 -4.60 17.50
N VAL A 140 1.36 -3.78 17.22
CA VAL A 140 0.10 -4.23 16.63
C VAL A 140 0.20 -4.16 15.12
N ALA A 141 0.43 -5.32 14.48
CA ALA A 141 0.62 -5.50 13.04
C ALA A 141 -0.48 -6.40 12.41
N THR A 142 -1.66 -6.42 13.01
CA THR A 142 -2.79 -7.33 12.70
C THR A 142 -3.44 -7.08 11.33
N GLY A 143 -3.05 -6.04 10.62
CA GLY A 143 -3.62 -5.67 9.33
C GLY A 143 -4.97 -4.94 9.46
N ALA A 144 -5.67 -4.78 8.33
CA ALA A 144 -6.91 -4.00 8.24
C ALA A 144 -8.07 -4.57 9.10
N ARG A 145 -8.07 -5.87 9.34
CA ARG A 145 -9.06 -6.56 10.19
C ARG A 145 -8.48 -6.80 11.57
N ASN A 146 -8.30 -5.73 12.33
CA ASN A 146 -7.80 -5.85 13.70
C ASN A 146 -8.90 -6.36 14.65
N PRO A 147 -8.80 -7.58 15.20
CA PRO A 147 -9.80 -8.13 16.12
C PRO A 147 -9.60 -7.65 17.57
N LEU A 148 -8.45 -7.05 17.87
CA LEU A 148 -8.06 -6.70 19.24
C LEU A 148 -8.73 -5.40 19.68
N ARG A 149 -9.33 -5.43 20.87
CA ARG A 149 -10.00 -4.26 21.44
C ARG A 149 -8.98 -3.30 22.08
N GLY A 150 -9.24 -2.01 21.98
CA GLY A 150 -8.45 -0.99 22.67
C GLY A 150 -7.10 -0.64 22.04
N VAL A 151 -6.61 -1.38 21.05
CA VAL A 151 -5.31 -1.16 20.38
C VAL A 151 -5.47 -1.10 18.89
N GLY A 152 -4.65 -0.26 18.23
CA GLY A 152 -4.72 -0.01 16.79
C GLY A 152 -5.92 0.85 16.39
N THR A 153 -6.02 1.10 15.09
CA THR A 153 -7.11 1.91 14.50
C THR A 153 -8.35 1.05 14.30
N LYS A 154 -9.48 1.54 14.79
CA LYS A 154 -10.78 0.92 14.54
C LYS A 154 -11.31 1.45 13.20
N LEU A 155 -11.11 0.69 12.15
CA LEU A 155 -11.61 1.01 10.82
C LEU A 155 -13.09 0.69 10.70
N THR A 156 -13.85 1.62 10.11
CA THR A 156 -15.26 1.44 9.73
C THR A 156 -15.36 1.17 8.22
N ALA A 157 -16.55 0.85 7.72
CA ALA A 157 -16.76 0.70 6.28
C ALA A 157 -16.43 1.98 5.50
N ALA A 158 -16.61 3.17 6.10
CA ALA A 158 -16.25 4.46 5.50
C ALA A 158 -14.73 4.69 5.45
N ASP A 159 -13.96 3.99 6.26
CA ASP A 159 -12.50 4.11 6.37
C ASP A 159 -11.77 3.05 5.53
N THR A 160 -12.50 2.28 4.73
CA THR A 160 -11.96 1.16 3.96
C THR A 160 -12.43 1.18 2.51
N MET A 161 -11.64 0.58 1.64
CA MET A 161 -12.05 0.13 0.32
C MET A 161 -12.17 -1.38 0.29
N LEU A 162 -13.16 -1.90 -0.41
CA LEU A 162 -13.20 -3.31 -0.76
C LEU A 162 -12.31 -3.54 -1.98
N ALA A 163 -11.47 -4.56 -1.90
CA ALA A 163 -10.64 -5.03 -3.00
C ALA A 163 -10.97 -6.50 -3.27
N LEU A 164 -11.17 -6.85 -4.54
CA LEU A 164 -11.39 -8.23 -4.98
C LEU A 164 -10.75 -8.47 -6.35
N GLY A 165 -10.50 -9.73 -6.67
CA GLY A 165 -9.85 -10.05 -7.93
C GLY A 165 -9.57 -11.53 -8.12
N TYR A 166 -8.71 -11.81 -9.08
CA TYR A 166 -8.34 -13.15 -9.52
C TYR A 166 -6.83 -13.28 -9.69
N TYR A 167 -6.29 -14.41 -9.27
CA TYR A 167 -4.97 -14.87 -9.72
C TYR A 167 -5.18 -15.68 -10.98
N VAL A 168 -4.73 -15.15 -12.12
CA VAL A 168 -5.00 -15.68 -13.46
C VAL A 168 -3.72 -16.32 -14.01
N PRO A 169 -3.73 -17.57 -14.49
CA PRO A 169 -2.56 -18.24 -15.08
C PRO A 169 -2.24 -17.73 -16.48
N GLN A 170 -1.96 -16.44 -16.58
CA GLN A 170 -1.53 -15.72 -17.78
C GLN A 170 -0.35 -14.84 -17.45
N GLU A 171 0.39 -14.39 -18.46
CA GLU A 171 1.53 -13.48 -18.31
C GLU A 171 1.38 -12.22 -19.16
N GLN A 172 1.95 -11.12 -18.69
CA GLN A 172 2.18 -9.89 -19.43
C GLN A 172 3.47 -9.22 -18.94
N ASP A 173 3.97 -8.22 -19.67
CA ASP A 173 5.23 -7.54 -19.38
C ASP A 173 5.08 -6.14 -18.76
N HIS A 174 3.85 -5.68 -18.58
CA HIS A 174 3.52 -4.35 -18.07
C HIS A 174 2.47 -4.39 -16.96
N VAL A 175 2.37 -3.30 -16.22
CA VAL A 175 1.30 -3.04 -15.25
C VAL A 175 0.19 -2.25 -15.94
N ASP A 176 -1.07 -2.67 -15.78
CA ASP A 176 -2.24 -1.88 -16.15
C ASP A 176 -2.95 -1.32 -14.94
N ILE A 177 -3.34 -0.06 -15.05
CA ILE A 177 -4.26 0.62 -14.12
C ILE A 177 -5.40 1.22 -14.95
N GLN A 178 -6.63 0.82 -14.66
CA GLN A 178 -7.81 1.31 -15.37
C GLN A 178 -8.75 2.05 -14.43
N PHE A 179 -8.98 3.33 -14.70
CA PHE A 179 -10.00 4.12 -14.03
C PHE A 179 -11.35 3.94 -14.70
N LEU A 180 -12.38 3.69 -13.89
CA LEU A 180 -13.76 3.51 -14.35
C LEU A 180 -14.62 4.71 -13.98
N PRO A 181 -15.67 5.03 -14.77
CA PRO A 181 -16.61 6.06 -14.42
C PRO A 181 -17.33 5.76 -13.10
N ASN A 182 -17.53 6.80 -12.28
CA ASN A 182 -18.29 6.71 -11.03
C ASN A 182 -17.78 5.63 -10.07
N LEU A 183 -16.46 5.37 -10.07
CA LEU A 183 -15.80 4.49 -9.13
C LEU A 183 -14.73 5.28 -8.37
N GLU A 184 -14.87 5.36 -7.06
CA GLU A 184 -13.78 5.82 -6.17
C GLU A 184 -12.81 4.66 -5.97
N GLY A 185 -11.98 4.43 -6.98
CA GLY A 185 -11.07 3.29 -7.08
C GLY A 185 -10.61 3.02 -8.52
N TYR A 186 -10.06 1.85 -8.75
CA TYR A 186 -9.52 1.45 -10.06
C TYR A 186 -9.40 -0.07 -10.21
N ILE A 187 -9.20 -0.52 -11.43
CA ILE A 187 -8.77 -1.89 -11.76
C ILE A 187 -7.25 -1.91 -11.91
N TRP A 188 -6.62 -2.99 -11.49
CA TRP A 188 -5.20 -3.27 -11.72
C TRP A 188 -4.97 -4.61 -12.39
N VAL A 189 -3.89 -4.70 -13.16
CA VAL A 189 -3.30 -5.95 -13.65
C VAL A 189 -1.81 -5.91 -13.35
N PHE A 190 -1.37 -6.73 -12.43
CA PHE A 190 0.03 -6.81 -12.00
C PHE A 190 0.62 -8.16 -12.42
N PRO A 191 1.64 -8.17 -13.30
CA PRO A 191 2.32 -9.39 -13.67
C PRO A 191 3.21 -9.90 -12.55
N ARG A 192 2.91 -11.09 -12.08
CA ARG A 192 3.73 -11.85 -11.15
C ARG A 192 4.49 -12.95 -11.90
N ARG A 193 5.35 -13.66 -11.21
CA ARG A 193 5.99 -14.83 -11.81
C ARG A 193 4.97 -15.96 -11.97
N GLY A 194 4.68 -16.32 -13.22
CA GLY A 194 3.77 -17.41 -13.58
C GLY A 194 2.27 -17.09 -13.52
N HIS A 195 1.87 -15.88 -13.17
CA HIS A 195 0.46 -15.48 -13.15
C HIS A 195 0.26 -13.96 -13.09
N LEU A 196 -0.96 -13.52 -13.36
CA LEU A 196 -1.39 -12.14 -13.15
C LEU A 196 -2.19 -12.02 -11.83
N SER A 197 -2.00 -10.94 -11.11
CA SER A 197 -2.96 -10.46 -10.10
C SER A 197 -3.85 -9.41 -10.75
N VAL A 198 -5.08 -9.79 -11.07
CA VAL A 198 -6.07 -8.91 -11.71
C VAL A 198 -7.14 -8.58 -10.68
N GLY A 199 -7.36 -7.32 -10.39
CA GLY A 199 -8.33 -6.97 -9.37
C GLY A 199 -8.90 -5.57 -9.52
N ILE A 200 -9.89 -5.28 -8.70
CA ILE A 200 -10.57 -4.00 -8.59
C ILE A 200 -10.66 -3.59 -7.13
N CYS A 201 -10.48 -2.32 -6.85
CA CYS A 201 -10.84 -1.74 -5.55
C CYS A 201 -11.87 -0.64 -5.73
N GLY A 202 -12.67 -0.43 -4.70
CA GLY A 202 -13.66 0.63 -4.71
C GLY A 202 -14.20 0.93 -3.32
N ARG A 203 -14.51 2.20 -3.08
CA ARG A 203 -15.16 2.68 -1.88
C ARG A 203 -16.68 2.73 -2.10
N GLY A 204 -17.43 2.21 -1.12
CA GLY A 204 -18.88 2.35 -1.09
C GLY A 204 -19.67 1.49 -2.09
N GLU A 205 -18.99 0.69 -2.95
CA GLU A 205 -19.67 -0.21 -3.86
C GLU A 205 -19.81 -1.63 -3.30
N PRO A 206 -20.96 -2.30 -3.51
CA PRO A 206 -21.13 -3.70 -3.15
C PRO A 206 -20.15 -4.62 -3.90
N ALA A 207 -19.71 -5.70 -3.24
CA ALA A 207 -18.79 -6.68 -3.83
C ALA A 207 -19.28 -7.23 -5.17
N ARG A 208 -20.60 -7.46 -5.32
CA ARG A 208 -21.20 -7.96 -6.55
C ARG A 208 -21.00 -6.98 -7.72
N GLN A 209 -21.19 -5.67 -7.49
CA GLN A 209 -21.01 -4.67 -8.54
C GLN A 209 -19.54 -4.54 -8.95
N LEU A 210 -18.63 -4.50 -7.97
CA LEU A 210 -17.18 -4.50 -8.26
C LEU A 210 -16.80 -5.73 -9.08
N ARG A 211 -17.29 -6.91 -8.70
CA ARG A 211 -17.01 -8.14 -9.42
C ARG A 211 -17.52 -8.10 -10.87
N THR A 212 -18.76 -7.66 -11.09
CA THR A 212 -19.33 -7.50 -12.44
C THR A 212 -18.49 -6.54 -13.30
N ARG A 213 -18.06 -5.40 -12.73
CA ARG A 213 -17.20 -4.44 -13.44
C ARG A 213 -15.84 -5.03 -13.79
N LEU A 214 -15.23 -5.81 -12.87
CA LEU A 214 -13.96 -6.46 -13.10
C LEU A 214 -14.06 -7.52 -14.19
N GLU A 215 -15.07 -8.40 -14.12
CA GLU A 215 -15.29 -9.47 -15.11
C GLU A 215 -15.57 -8.89 -16.51
N ALA A 216 -16.33 -7.80 -16.61
CA ALA A 216 -16.54 -7.09 -17.87
C ALA A 216 -15.23 -6.54 -18.46
N TYR A 217 -14.36 -5.93 -17.63
CA TYR A 217 -13.04 -5.50 -18.05
C TYR A 217 -12.15 -6.68 -18.49
N MET A 218 -12.14 -7.77 -17.72
CA MET A 218 -11.35 -8.96 -18.05
C MET A 218 -11.81 -9.56 -19.39
N GLN A 219 -13.11 -9.62 -19.63
CA GLN A 219 -13.67 -10.07 -20.91
C GLN A 219 -13.22 -9.16 -22.08
N GLU A 220 -13.30 -7.83 -21.90
CA GLU A 220 -12.84 -6.85 -22.92
C GLU A 220 -11.35 -7.03 -23.25
N LYS A 221 -10.54 -7.36 -22.27
CA LYS A 221 -9.08 -7.54 -22.40
C LYS A 221 -8.66 -8.98 -22.78
N GLY A 222 -9.58 -9.90 -22.97
CA GLY A 222 -9.25 -11.30 -23.26
C GLY A 222 -8.61 -12.04 -22.09
N ILE A 223 -8.81 -11.58 -20.86
CA ILE A 223 -8.30 -12.21 -19.66
C ILE A 223 -9.35 -13.21 -19.13
N SER A 224 -9.04 -14.50 -19.19
CA SER A 224 -9.97 -15.54 -18.70
C SER A 224 -9.86 -15.75 -17.22
N TRP A 225 -11.01 -15.80 -16.51
CA TRP A 225 -11.07 -16.13 -15.08
C TRP A 225 -11.54 -17.55 -14.80
N ARG A 226 -11.75 -18.40 -15.81
CA ARG A 226 -12.32 -19.76 -15.66
C ARG A 226 -11.47 -20.67 -14.78
N ASN A 227 -10.14 -20.55 -14.87
CA ASN A 227 -9.18 -21.34 -14.07
C ASN A 227 -8.42 -20.44 -13.08
N ALA A 228 -9.01 -19.32 -12.69
CA ALA A 228 -8.39 -18.37 -11.81
C ALA A 228 -8.87 -18.54 -10.37
N THR A 229 -8.00 -18.25 -9.42
CA THR A 229 -8.33 -18.24 -7.99
C THR A 229 -8.91 -16.89 -7.61
N PHE A 230 -10.16 -16.85 -7.17
CA PHE A 230 -10.81 -15.63 -6.66
C PHE A 230 -10.28 -15.26 -5.27
N TYR A 231 -10.11 -13.97 -5.04
CA TYR A 231 -9.76 -13.43 -3.73
C TYR A 231 -10.54 -12.15 -3.41
N SER A 232 -10.66 -11.84 -2.12
CA SER A 232 -11.17 -10.55 -1.65
C SER A 232 -10.52 -10.12 -0.35
N HIS A 233 -10.38 -8.82 -0.17
CA HIS A 233 -9.82 -8.21 1.03
C HIS A 233 -10.34 -6.78 1.20
N VAL A 234 -10.24 -6.25 2.42
CA VAL A 234 -10.43 -4.83 2.69
C VAL A 234 -9.06 -4.18 2.89
N LEU A 235 -8.90 -2.97 2.40
CA LEU A 235 -7.73 -2.15 2.64
C LEU A 235 -8.15 -0.83 3.31
N PRO A 236 -7.35 -0.29 4.22
CA PRO A 236 -7.58 1.01 4.79
C PRO A 236 -7.58 2.09 3.70
N SER A 237 -8.48 3.04 3.83
CA SER A 237 -8.53 4.22 2.98
C SER A 237 -9.16 5.35 3.79
N LEU A 238 -8.38 5.90 4.73
CA LEU A 238 -8.86 6.90 5.66
C LEU A 238 -9.25 8.18 4.93
N ALA A 239 -10.48 8.64 5.16
CA ALA A 239 -10.87 9.99 4.79
C ALA A 239 -10.23 11.02 5.74
N LYS A 240 -10.08 12.27 5.30
CA LYS A 240 -9.43 13.32 6.10
C LYS A 240 -9.94 13.41 7.55
N PRO A 241 -11.25 13.35 7.86
CA PRO A 241 -11.72 13.40 9.25
C PRO A 241 -11.33 12.17 10.08
N ALA A 242 -11.01 11.04 9.45
CA ALA A 242 -10.60 9.82 10.14
C ALA A 242 -9.14 9.88 10.61
N TRP A 243 -8.29 10.65 9.94
CA TRP A 243 -6.89 10.84 10.32
C TRP A 243 -6.72 11.44 11.71
N SER A 244 -7.53 12.43 12.09
CA SER A 244 -7.49 13.03 13.43
C SER A 244 -7.88 12.05 14.55
N ARG A 245 -8.62 10.99 14.22
CA ARG A 245 -9.08 9.94 15.14
C ARG A 245 -8.24 8.68 15.06
N ASN A 246 -7.22 8.67 14.19
CA ASN A 246 -6.40 7.50 13.96
C ASN A 246 -5.59 7.10 15.19
N ARG A 247 -5.74 5.87 15.63
CA ARG A 247 -5.10 5.35 16.84
C ARG A 247 -3.87 4.52 16.48
N VAL A 248 -2.76 5.23 16.21
CA VAL A 248 -1.47 4.59 15.85
C VAL A 248 -0.62 4.20 17.05
N ALA A 249 -0.93 4.70 18.26
CA ALA A 249 -0.13 4.43 19.45
C ALA A 249 -0.93 4.64 20.74
N GLY A 250 -0.52 3.96 21.80
CA GLY A 250 -0.99 4.13 23.17
C GLY A 250 0.00 3.55 24.16
N GLN A 251 -0.35 3.63 25.46
CA GLN A 251 0.54 3.20 26.53
C GLN A 251 0.96 1.74 26.36
N GLY A 252 2.26 1.51 26.10
CA GLY A 252 2.86 0.19 25.93
C GLY A 252 2.53 -0.52 24.63
N TRP A 253 2.01 0.19 23.60
CA TRP A 253 1.81 -0.38 22.28
C TRP A 253 1.93 0.66 21.15
N LEU A 254 2.35 0.20 19.98
CA LEU A 254 2.36 0.94 18.71
C LEU A 254 1.69 0.09 17.62
N ALA A 255 0.89 0.71 16.76
CA ALA A 255 0.30 0.04 15.60
C ALA A 255 1.07 0.40 14.33
N VAL A 256 1.19 -0.56 13.41
CA VAL A 256 1.96 -0.45 12.17
C VAL A 256 1.17 -0.96 10.97
N GLY A 257 1.49 -0.45 9.80
CA GLY A 257 0.84 -0.85 8.52
C GLY A 257 -0.67 -0.63 8.54
N ASP A 258 -1.40 -1.59 7.98
CA ASP A 258 -2.86 -1.50 7.84
C ASP A 258 -3.58 -1.41 9.21
N ALA A 259 -3.01 -1.97 10.29
CA ALA A 259 -3.57 -1.87 11.64
C ALA A 259 -3.52 -0.44 12.19
N ALA A 260 -2.69 0.40 11.61
CA ALA A 260 -2.60 1.84 11.87
C ALA A 260 -3.28 2.68 10.77
N GLY A 261 -3.94 2.05 9.78
CA GLY A 261 -4.58 2.75 8.66
C GLY A 261 -3.58 3.39 7.67
N LEU A 262 -2.32 2.96 7.67
CA LEU A 262 -1.23 3.57 6.91
C LEU A 262 -1.15 3.00 5.49
N VAL A 263 -2.10 3.39 4.65
CA VAL A 263 -2.19 3.04 3.22
C VAL A 263 -2.40 4.32 2.43
N ASP A 264 -1.76 4.42 1.27
CA ASP A 264 -1.94 5.54 0.36
C ASP A 264 -3.39 5.58 -0.14
N PRO A 265 -4.11 6.68 0.08
CA PRO A 265 -5.55 6.75 -0.23
C PRO A 265 -5.86 6.87 -1.73
N ILE A 266 -4.87 7.14 -2.58
CA ILE A 266 -5.02 7.26 -4.03
C ILE A 266 -4.55 5.99 -4.72
N THR A 267 -3.34 5.53 -4.40
CA THR A 267 -2.72 4.39 -5.09
C THR A 267 -3.03 3.05 -4.43
N GLY A 268 -3.52 3.03 -3.19
CA GLY A 268 -3.68 1.81 -2.41
C GLY A 268 -2.35 1.17 -2.00
N GLU A 269 -1.21 1.86 -2.18
CA GLU A 269 0.09 1.37 -1.76
C GLU A 269 0.13 1.23 -0.24
N GLY A 270 0.33 0.02 0.24
CA GLY A 270 0.44 -0.28 1.67
C GLY A 270 1.77 -0.94 2.05
N LEU A 271 2.47 -1.58 1.09
CA LEU A 271 3.65 -2.39 1.38
C LEU A 271 4.83 -1.56 1.89
N TYR A 272 5.13 -0.45 1.23
CA TYR A 272 6.16 0.48 1.68
C TYR A 272 5.84 1.02 3.08
N TYR A 273 4.64 1.54 3.27
CA TYR A 273 4.23 2.14 4.54
C TYR A 273 4.15 1.11 5.67
N ALA A 274 3.82 -0.14 5.36
CA ALA A 274 3.86 -1.23 6.32
C ALA A 274 5.29 -1.47 6.83
N ILE A 275 6.26 -1.67 5.92
CA ILE A 275 7.67 -1.86 6.28
C ILE A 275 8.21 -0.61 6.99
N ARG A 276 7.94 0.58 6.46
CA ARG A 276 8.43 1.84 7.02
C ARG A 276 7.90 2.13 8.41
N SER A 277 6.60 1.92 8.65
CA SER A 277 6.03 2.09 9.99
C SER A 277 6.57 1.08 11.00
N GLY A 278 6.85 -0.16 10.56
CA GLY A 278 7.51 -1.15 11.38
C GLY A 278 8.94 -0.73 11.78
N ASP A 279 9.69 -0.15 10.84
CA ASP A 279 11.01 0.42 11.10
C ASP A 279 10.95 1.57 12.11
N LEU A 280 10.07 2.55 11.88
CA LEU A 280 9.90 3.71 12.77
C LEU A 280 9.43 3.31 14.18
N ALA A 281 8.52 2.33 14.28
CA ALA A 281 8.10 1.78 15.55
C ALA A 281 9.27 1.13 16.31
N SER A 282 10.10 0.39 15.60
CA SER A 282 11.29 -0.24 16.18
C SER A 282 12.30 0.79 16.66
N GLN A 283 12.55 1.87 15.91
CA GLN A 283 13.42 2.96 16.32
C GLN A 283 12.95 3.58 17.64
N VAL A 284 11.63 3.83 17.78
CA VAL A 284 11.06 4.40 19.00
C VAL A 284 11.13 3.42 20.19
N VAL A 285 10.88 2.12 19.93
CA VAL A 285 10.99 1.09 20.97
C VAL A 285 12.42 0.96 21.49
N LEU A 286 13.40 1.02 20.61
CA LEU A 286 14.85 0.91 20.92
C LEU A 286 15.41 2.18 21.54
N SER A 287 14.79 3.33 21.33
CA SER A 287 15.30 4.62 21.83
C SER A 287 15.26 4.68 23.35
N GLU A 288 16.41 4.95 23.97
CA GLU A 288 16.56 5.24 25.40
C GLU A 288 16.18 6.70 25.72
N ALA A 289 16.17 7.58 24.73
CA ALA A 289 15.80 8.99 24.90
C ALA A 289 14.32 9.21 25.23
N HIS A 290 13.48 8.20 25.00
CA HIS A 290 12.04 8.27 25.27
C HIS A 290 11.64 7.23 26.34
N PRO A 291 11.23 7.66 27.53
CA PRO A 291 10.65 6.76 28.52
C PRO A 291 9.36 6.13 27.99
N PRO A 292 8.91 5.00 28.56
CA PRO A 292 7.77 4.23 28.03
C PRO A 292 6.49 5.05 27.79
N GLU A 293 6.22 6.05 28.62
CA GLU A 293 5.07 6.94 28.53
C GLU A 293 5.14 7.93 27.36
N GLU A 294 6.33 8.31 26.92
CA GLU A 294 6.56 9.24 25.81
C GLU A 294 6.63 8.54 24.44
N LYS A 295 6.90 7.24 24.39
CA LYS A 295 7.01 6.47 23.14
C LYS A 295 5.79 6.63 22.21
N PRO A 296 4.54 6.69 22.70
CA PRO A 296 3.38 6.94 21.83
C PRO A 296 3.42 8.30 21.14
N HIS A 297 3.89 9.34 21.82
CA HIS A 297 4.02 10.68 21.26
C HIS A 297 5.18 10.74 20.25
N ALA A 298 6.33 10.20 20.62
CA ALA A 298 7.50 10.12 19.76
C ALA A 298 7.19 9.40 18.44
N TYR A 299 6.46 8.30 18.51
CA TYR A 299 6.06 7.55 17.31
C TYR A 299 5.12 8.34 16.38
N ARG A 300 4.10 9.02 16.95
CA ARG A 300 3.22 9.88 16.15
C ARG A 300 3.99 11.01 15.46
N THR A 301 4.90 11.65 16.19
CA THR A 301 5.75 12.72 15.65
C THR A 301 6.62 12.21 14.51
N LEU A 302 7.22 11.02 14.69
CA LEU A 302 8.10 10.43 13.70
C LEU A 302 7.31 10.00 12.44
N LEU A 303 6.13 9.39 12.58
CA LEU A 303 5.25 9.07 11.46
C LEU A 303 4.84 10.31 10.67
N ASN A 304 4.42 11.38 11.37
CA ASN A 304 3.98 12.62 10.73
C ASN A 304 5.12 13.29 9.94
N ARG A 305 6.31 13.30 10.51
CA ARG A 305 7.50 13.85 9.86
C ARG A 305 7.93 13.05 8.63
N ASP A 306 7.76 11.73 8.67
CA ASP A 306 8.24 10.84 7.61
C ASP A 306 7.28 10.77 6.42
N PHE A 307 5.99 10.41 6.65
CA PHE A 307 5.03 10.20 5.57
C PHE A 307 3.55 10.43 5.94
N ALA A 308 3.14 10.38 7.21
CA ALA A 308 1.72 10.36 7.54
C ALA A 308 1.01 11.67 7.17
N ALA A 309 1.70 12.81 7.29
CA ALA A 309 1.17 14.11 6.86
C ALA A 309 0.92 14.15 5.34
N ASP A 310 1.77 13.50 4.53
CA ASP A 310 1.58 13.39 3.09
C ASP A 310 0.38 12.50 2.73
N LEU A 311 0.18 11.37 3.44
CA LEU A 311 -0.99 10.52 3.27
C LEU A 311 -2.29 11.21 3.69
N GLU A 312 -2.27 11.97 4.79
CA GLU A 312 -3.42 12.76 5.23
C GLU A 312 -3.80 13.79 4.16
N PHE A 313 -2.82 14.51 3.61
CA PHE A 313 -3.05 15.43 2.49
C PHE A 313 -3.57 14.70 1.26
N GLY A 314 -2.99 13.54 0.92
CA GLY A 314 -3.43 12.66 -0.16
C GLY A 314 -4.89 12.23 -0.01
N SER A 315 -5.38 12.03 1.22
CA SER A 315 -6.79 11.66 1.48
C SER A 315 -7.79 12.74 1.05
N ALA A 316 -7.42 14.01 1.17
CA ALA A 316 -8.23 15.12 0.66
C ALA A 316 -8.19 15.20 -0.87
N LEU A 317 -7.05 14.84 -1.49
CA LEU A 317 -6.91 14.79 -2.95
C LEU A 317 -7.66 13.61 -3.56
N ALA A 318 -7.68 12.44 -2.90
CA ALA A 318 -8.37 11.24 -3.38
C ALA A 318 -9.84 11.51 -3.70
N GLY A 319 -10.54 12.20 -2.79
CA GLY A 319 -11.92 12.58 -3.00
C GLY A 319 -12.13 13.45 -4.27
N ARG A 320 -11.21 14.36 -4.53
CA ARG A 320 -11.23 15.20 -5.74
C ARG A 320 -10.87 14.40 -6.99
N LEU A 321 -9.83 13.59 -6.92
CA LEU A 321 -9.38 12.77 -8.04
C LEU A 321 -10.51 11.88 -8.57
N PHE A 322 -11.22 11.16 -7.69
CA PHE A 322 -12.17 10.15 -8.12
C PHE A 322 -13.58 10.70 -8.37
N ARG A 323 -13.98 11.83 -7.76
CA ARG A 323 -15.34 12.35 -7.82
C ARG A 323 -15.51 13.64 -8.62
N ASP A 324 -14.47 14.48 -8.68
CA ASP A 324 -14.56 15.77 -9.34
C ASP A 324 -14.44 15.65 -10.87
N ARG A 325 -14.92 16.68 -11.55
CA ARG A 325 -14.79 16.84 -12.99
C ARG A 325 -13.90 18.05 -13.29
N CYS A 326 -13.14 17.93 -14.34
CA CYS A 326 -12.27 18.99 -14.85
C CYS A 326 -12.51 19.13 -16.36
N LEU A 327 -12.84 20.35 -16.82
CA LEU A 327 -13.08 20.61 -18.24
C LEU A 327 -14.07 19.60 -18.87
N PHE A 328 -15.22 19.41 -18.22
CA PHE A 328 -16.32 18.52 -18.64
C PHE A 328 -16.03 17.00 -18.61
N ALA A 329 -14.85 16.58 -18.20
CA ALA A 329 -14.48 15.17 -18.04
C ALA A 329 -14.09 14.85 -16.59
N SER A 330 -14.00 13.56 -16.23
CA SER A 330 -13.47 13.19 -14.91
C SER A 330 -11.97 13.52 -14.80
N VAL A 331 -11.50 13.77 -13.59
CA VAL A 331 -10.07 14.07 -13.36
C VAL A 331 -9.15 12.95 -13.90
N PRO A 332 -9.44 11.63 -13.69
CA PRO A 332 -8.64 10.57 -14.30
C PRO A 332 -8.62 10.59 -15.83
N GLN A 333 -9.74 10.93 -16.49
CA GLN A 333 -9.77 11.08 -17.95
C GLN A 333 -8.82 12.19 -18.42
N ARG A 334 -8.87 13.37 -17.78
CA ARG A 334 -7.95 14.47 -18.10
C ARG A 334 -6.50 14.14 -17.79
N MET A 335 -6.26 13.45 -16.70
CA MET A 335 -4.92 12.98 -16.35
C MET A 335 -4.34 12.09 -17.45
N VAL A 336 -5.09 11.09 -17.92
CA VAL A 336 -4.64 10.21 -19.00
C VAL A 336 -4.43 10.97 -20.31
N GLN A 337 -5.32 11.91 -20.67
CA GLN A 337 -5.16 12.75 -21.86
C GLN A 337 -3.88 13.60 -21.77
N PHE A 338 -3.67 14.30 -20.64
CA PHE A 338 -2.47 15.14 -20.47
C PHE A 338 -1.18 14.31 -20.44
N MET A 339 -1.22 13.10 -19.91
CA MET A 339 -0.05 12.19 -19.98
C MET A 339 0.33 11.81 -21.42
N ARG A 340 -0.65 11.69 -22.30
CA ARG A 340 -0.41 11.39 -23.72
C ARG A 340 0.17 12.57 -24.46
N GLU A 341 -0.33 13.75 -24.15
CA GLU A 341 -0.03 14.98 -24.89
C GLU A 341 1.19 15.75 -24.34
N SER A 342 1.58 15.52 -23.08
CA SER A 342 2.68 16.24 -22.44
C SER A 342 3.68 15.30 -21.78
N PRO A 343 4.90 15.17 -22.33
CA PRO A 343 6.01 14.46 -21.66
C PRO A 343 6.34 15.02 -20.27
N ARG A 344 6.19 16.33 -20.05
CA ARG A 344 6.42 16.95 -18.73
C ARG A 344 5.39 16.50 -17.71
N PHE A 345 4.10 16.48 -18.09
CA PHE A 345 3.05 16.00 -17.21
C PHE A 345 3.19 14.50 -16.95
N ASN A 346 3.52 13.72 -17.98
CA ASN A 346 3.81 12.28 -17.83
C ASN A 346 4.97 12.07 -16.83
N GLY A 347 6.03 12.88 -16.88
CA GLY A 347 7.13 12.84 -15.91
C GLY A 347 6.69 13.10 -14.46
N VAL A 348 5.74 14.01 -14.23
CA VAL A 348 5.19 14.25 -12.88
C VAL A 348 4.43 13.01 -12.38
N VAL A 349 3.62 12.38 -13.24
CA VAL A 349 2.88 11.16 -12.88
C VAL A 349 3.83 9.99 -12.66
N GLN A 350 4.91 9.86 -13.45
CA GLN A 350 5.96 8.86 -13.20
C GLN A 350 6.59 9.01 -11.82
N ASP A 351 6.92 10.24 -11.40
CA ASP A 351 7.54 10.49 -10.11
C ASP A 351 6.58 10.24 -8.93
N LEU A 352 5.27 10.54 -9.12
CA LEU A 352 4.22 10.12 -8.17
C LEU A 352 4.16 8.59 -8.06
N PHE A 353 4.17 7.91 -9.20
CA PHE A 353 4.10 6.44 -9.26
C PHE A 353 5.36 5.77 -8.69
N ALA A 354 6.52 6.37 -8.86
CA ALA A 354 7.78 5.93 -8.26
C ALA A 354 7.87 6.22 -6.75
N GLY A 355 7.00 7.10 -6.24
CA GLY A 355 6.99 7.59 -4.87
C GLY A 355 8.07 8.63 -4.56
N THR A 356 8.73 9.20 -5.58
CA THR A 356 9.74 10.27 -5.44
C THR A 356 9.10 11.66 -5.36
N GLN A 357 7.83 11.78 -5.73
CA GLN A 357 7.01 12.98 -5.55
C GLN A 357 5.89 12.68 -4.55
N GLY A 358 5.87 13.36 -3.41
CA GLY A 358 4.74 13.34 -2.48
C GLY A 358 3.58 14.24 -2.94
N TYR A 359 2.46 14.13 -2.26
CA TYR A 359 1.26 14.96 -2.50
C TYR A 359 1.45 16.37 -2.00
N VAL A 360 2.17 16.55 -0.89
CA VAL A 360 2.62 17.86 -0.42
C VAL A 360 3.63 18.41 -1.43
N GLY A 361 3.40 19.65 -1.91
CA GLY A 361 4.22 20.26 -2.94
C GLY A 361 3.85 19.93 -4.40
N LEU A 362 2.98 18.93 -4.64
CA LEU A 362 2.52 18.57 -5.98
C LEU A 362 1.87 19.76 -6.71
N LYS A 363 1.03 20.53 -6.00
CA LYS A 363 0.41 21.75 -6.57
C LYS A 363 1.45 22.75 -7.07
N ALA A 364 2.49 23.02 -6.29
CA ALA A 364 3.55 23.95 -6.67
C ALA A 364 4.35 23.43 -7.88
N ARG A 365 4.58 22.12 -7.96
CA ARG A 365 5.24 21.48 -9.11
C ARG A 365 4.37 21.57 -10.37
N LEU A 366 3.07 21.26 -10.28
CA LEU A 366 2.14 21.39 -11.41
C LEU A 366 2.08 22.83 -11.93
N LEU A 367 1.99 23.82 -11.04
CA LEU A 367 1.98 25.23 -11.42
C LEU A 367 3.27 25.66 -12.12
N ARG A 368 4.44 25.26 -11.64
CA ARG A 368 5.74 25.52 -12.29
C ARG A 368 5.84 24.94 -13.71
N ASN A 369 5.22 23.78 -13.91
CA ASN A 369 5.23 23.09 -15.20
C ASN A 369 4.08 23.52 -16.14
N LEU A 370 3.12 24.32 -15.65
CA LEU A 370 1.86 24.60 -16.34
C LEU A 370 2.07 25.17 -17.75
N HIS A 371 2.89 26.23 -17.89
CA HIS A 371 3.14 26.85 -19.19
C HIS A 371 3.75 25.85 -20.20
N GLY A 372 4.75 25.06 -19.78
CA GLY A 372 5.37 24.06 -20.64
C GLY A 372 4.40 22.93 -21.00
N THR A 373 3.60 22.47 -20.04
CA THR A 373 2.57 21.44 -20.28
C THR A 373 1.51 21.93 -21.28
N LEU A 374 1.00 23.15 -21.12
CA LEU A 374 0.03 23.73 -22.04
C LEU A 374 0.64 23.92 -23.44
N LEU A 375 1.87 24.40 -23.54
CA LEU A 375 2.57 24.54 -24.81
C LEU A 375 2.69 23.17 -25.52
N GLU A 376 3.14 22.14 -24.80
CA GLU A 376 3.25 20.78 -25.37
C GLU A 376 1.89 20.26 -25.88
N ILE A 377 0.80 20.45 -25.13
CA ILE A 377 -0.55 20.02 -25.53
C ILE A 377 -0.99 20.76 -26.81
N VAL A 378 -0.78 22.09 -26.86
CA VAL A 378 -1.15 22.88 -28.05
C VAL A 378 -0.33 22.48 -29.25
N MET A 379 0.97 22.30 -29.10
CA MET A 379 1.86 21.88 -30.18
C MET A 379 1.44 20.49 -30.71
N ASN A 380 1.24 19.49 -29.84
CA ASN A 380 0.78 18.18 -30.26
C ASN A 380 -0.58 18.22 -30.98
N PHE A 381 -1.52 19.03 -30.50
CA PHE A 381 -2.80 19.24 -31.16
C PHE A 381 -2.67 19.83 -32.57
N LEU A 382 -1.76 20.79 -32.76
CA LEU A 382 -1.51 21.41 -34.05
C LEU A 382 -0.79 20.44 -35.01
N PHE A 383 0.26 19.75 -34.56
CA PHE A 383 1.06 18.86 -35.38
C PHE A 383 0.38 17.55 -35.71
N SER A 384 -0.44 16.99 -34.81
CA SER A 384 -1.21 15.75 -35.07
C SER A 384 -2.23 15.92 -36.20
N ARG A 385 -2.63 17.15 -36.52
CA ARG A 385 -3.50 17.47 -37.66
C ARG A 385 -2.74 17.71 -38.96
N LEU A 386 -1.43 17.90 -38.91
CA LEU A 386 -0.59 18.22 -40.07
C LEU A 386 0.11 16.99 -40.65
N VAL A 387 0.20 15.89 -39.89
CA VAL A 387 0.74 14.59 -40.35
C VAL A 387 -0.45 13.62 -40.42
N PRO A 388 -0.94 13.27 -41.62
CA PRO A 388 -1.92 12.20 -41.78
C PRO A 388 -1.25 10.91 -41.31
N GLY A 389 -1.91 10.18 -40.37
CA GLY A 389 -1.35 9.03 -39.71
C GLY A 389 -0.92 7.94 -40.70
N GLU A 390 0.25 7.41 -40.47
CA GLU A 390 0.56 6.03 -40.81
C GLU A 390 -0.21 5.14 -39.80
N THR A 391 -1.17 4.42 -40.34
CA THR A 391 -2.06 3.45 -39.68
C THR A 391 -1.29 2.21 -39.20
#